data_21776e765d55cba9a73690909b81653e
#
_entry.id   21776e765d55cba9a73690909b81653e
#
_cell.length_a   1.000
_cell.length_b   1.000
_cell.length_c   1.000
_cell.angle_alpha   90.00
_cell.angle_beta   90.00
_cell.angle_gamma   90.00
#
_symmetry.space_group_name_H-M   'P 1'
#
loop_
_entity.id
_entity.type
_entity.pdbx_description
1 polymer ?
#
loop_
_entity_poly.entity_id
_entity_poly.type
_entity_poly.pdbx_seq_one_letter_code
_entity_poly.pdbx_strand_id
1 'polypeptide(L)' 'MKYVCDVCGFEYDEELGSPENGIAPGTKFADLPDDFTCPLCGVGKDSFSEA' A
#
# COMPACT_ATOMS: atom_id res chain seq x y z
N MET A 1 -0.46 -3.61 -10.75
CA MET A 1 -1.71 -3.83 -10.00
C MET A 1 -1.81 -2.79 -8.90
N LYS A 2 -3.04 -2.43 -8.58
CA LYS A 2 -3.29 -1.43 -7.53
C LYS A 2 -4.03 -2.04 -6.37
N TYR A 3 -3.73 -1.54 -5.19
CA TYR A 3 -4.42 -1.91 -3.97
C TYR A 3 -5.01 -0.65 -3.35
N VAL A 4 -6.21 -0.75 -2.82
CA VAL A 4 -6.92 0.40 -2.26
C VAL A 4 -7.24 0.12 -0.80
N CYS A 5 -6.94 1.11 0.05
CA CYS A 5 -7.31 1.04 1.46
C CYS A 5 -8.83 1.13 1.58
N ASP A 6 -9.45 0.15 2.21
CA ASP A 6 -10.91 0.11 2.36
C ASP A 6 -11.44 1.16 3.32
N VAL A 7 -10.57 1.77 4.10
CA VAL A 7 -10.96 2.74 5.13
C VAL A 7 -10.92 4.18 4.61
N CYS A 8 -9.80 4.57 4.00
CA CYS A 8 -9.63 5.96 3.56
C CYS A 8 -9.52 6.14 2.05
N GLY A 9 -9.40 5.04 1.29
CA GLY A 9 -9.30 5.11 -0.15
C GLY A 9 -7.89 5.38 -0.69
N PHE A 10 -6.87 5.25 0.14
CA PHE A 10 -5.49 5.41 -0.33
C PHE A 10 -5.18 4.33 -1.36
N GLU A 11 -4.59 4.74 -2.49
CA GLU A 11 -4.23 3.81 -3.56
C GLU A 11 -2.73 3.54 -3.53
N TYR A 12 -2.37 2.26 -3.49
CA TYR A 12 -0.99 1.83 -3.63
C TYR A 12 -0.82 1.20 -5.01
N ASP A 13 -0.01 1.81 -5.86
CA ASP A 13 0.30 1.29 -7.19
C ASP A 13 1.66 0.61 -7.14
N GLU A 14 1.68 -0.69 -7.42
CA GLU A 14 2.93 -1.46 -7.35
C GLU A 14 3.98 -0.95 -8.34
N GLU A 15 3.56 -0.44 -9.48
CA GLU A 15 4.49 0.08 -10.48
C GLU A 15 5.13 1.40 -10.05
N LEU A 16 4.37 2.24 -9.38
CA LEU A 16 4.85 3.54 -8.94
C LEU A 16 5.50 3.48 -7.56
N GLY A 17 5.12 2.50 -6.75
CA GLY A 17 5.56 2.42 -5.38
C GLY A 17 5.05 3.58 -4.55
N SER A 18 5.76 3.88 -3.48
CA SER A 18 5.45 5.01 -2.62
C SER A 18 6.75 5.58 -2.07
N PRO A 19 7.55 6.26 -2.92
CA PRO A 19 8.88 6.72 -2.52
C PRO A 19 8.87 7.62 -1.29
N GLU A 20 7.83 8.41 -1.13
CA GLU A 20 7.67 9.28 0.03
C GLU A 20 7.50 8.52 1.33
N ASN A 21 7.11 7.23 1.23
CA ASN A 21 6.98 6.34 2.38
C ASN A 21 8.09 5.28 2.40
N GLY A 22 9.14 5.47 1.59
CA GLY A 22 10.27 4.56 1.58
C GLY A 22 10.04 3.29 0.78
N ILE A 23 9.05 3.26 -0.10
CA ILE A 23 8.74 2.08 -0.93
C ILE A 23 9.15 2.38 -2.37
N ALA A 24 10.11 1.61 -2.88
CA ALA A 24 10.61 1.80 -4.23
C ALA A 24 9.59 1.41 -5.29
N PRO A 25 9.61 2.07 -6.47
CA PRO A 25 8.78 1.63 -7.59
C PRO A 25 9.05 0.18 -7.95
N GLY A 26 8.00 -0.56 -8.29
CA GLY A 26 8.11 -1.98 -8.63
C GLY A 26 8.00 -2.92 -7.44
N THR A 27 7.81 -2.41 -6.24
CA THR A 27 7.62 -3.24 -5.05
C THR A 27 6.20 -3.79 -5.03
N LYS A 28 6.07 -5.10 -5.02
CA LYS A 28 4.76 -5.73 -4.97
C LYS A 28 4.15 -5.59 -3.58
N PHE A 29 2.83 -5.50 -3.54
CA PHE A 29 2.12 -5.38 -2.26
C PHE A 29 2.45 -6.55 -1.33
N ALA A 30 2.58 -7.75 -1.88
CA ALA A 30 2.92 -8.94 -1.09
C ALA A 30 4.33 -8.87 -0.49
N ASP A 31 5.21 -8.06 -1.08
CA ASP A 31 6.59 -7.90 -0.61
C ASP A 31 6.72 -6.84 0.48
N LEU A 32 5.64 -6.10 0.75
CA LEU A 32 5.65 -5.13 1.83
C LEU A 32 5.75 -5.84 3.18
N PRO A 33 6.40 -5.21 4.18
CA PRO A 33 6.52 -5.84 5.50
C PRO A 33 5.15 -6.06 6.14
N ASP A 34 5.07 -7.05 7.03
CA ASP A 34 3.80 -7.39 7.69
C ASP A 34 3.27 -6.24 8.55
N ASP A 35 4.15 -5.37 9.01
CA ASP A 35 3.79 -4.21 9.82
C ASP A 35 3.52 -2.96 8.98
N PHE A 36 3.44 -3.11 7.65
CA PHE A 36 3.08 -2.00 6.79
C PHE A 36 1.70 -1.48 7.15
N THR A 37 1.58 -0.16 7.22
CA THR A 37 0.31 0.49 7.52
C THR A 37 0.01 1.54 6.47
N CYS A 38 -1.28 1.83 6.30
CA CYS A 38 -1.71 2.90 5.40
C CYS A 38 -1.11 4.23 5.87
N PRO A 39 -0.42 4.97 5.00
CA PRO A 39 0.20 6.24 5.39
C PRO A 39 -0.81 7.35 5.69
N LEU A 40 -2.07 7.16 5.33
CA LEU A 40 -3.11 8.16 5.55
C LEU A 40 -3.94 7.88 6.80
N CYS A 41 -4.35 6.63 7.02
CA CYS A 41 -5.23 6.31 8.15
C CYS A 41 -4.62 5.33 9.15
N GLY A 42 -3.52 4.67 8.82
CA GLY A 42 -2.80 3.83 9.77
C GLY A 42 -3.30 2.41 9.92
N VAL A 43 -4.24 1.97 9.09
CA VAL A 43 -4.70 0.57 9.15
C VAL A 43 -3.68 -0.37 8.52
N GLY A 44 -3.74 -1.65 8.86
CA GLY A 44 -2.79 -2.63 8.36
C GLY A 44 -3.08 -3.09 6.93
N LYS A 45 -2.21 -3.99 6.44
CA LYS A 45 -2.32 -4.51 5.07
C LYS A 45 -3.63 -5.23 4.80
N ASP A 46 -4.20 -5.86 5.81
CA ASP A 46 -5.44 -6.62 5.68
C ASP A 46 -6.66 -5.73 5.42
N SER A 47 -6.51 -4.43 5.54
CA SER A 47 -7.56 -3.48 5.20
C SER A 47 -7.47 -2.98 3.76
N PHE A 48 -6.56 -3.53 2.97
CA PHE A 48 -6.41 -3.18 1.56
C PHE A 48 -7.06 -4.25 0.69
N SER A 49 -7.66 -3.81 -0.40
CA SER A 49 -8.24 -4.70 -1.40
C SER A 49 -7.62 -4.43 -2.76
N GLU A 50 -7.47 -5.49 -3.56
CA GLU A 50 -6.98 -5.36 -4.93
C GLU A 50 -8.03 -4.64 -5.77
N ALA A 51 -7.61 -3.61 -6.44
CA ALA A 51 -8.50 -2.83 -7.28
C ALA A 51 -8.62 -3.42 -8.69
#